data_a0a0e4654e18e67e19a2a81235cbfef9
#
_entry.id   a0a0e4654e18e67e19a2a81235cbfef9
#
_cell.length_a   1.000
_cell.length_b   1.000
_cell.length_c   1.000
_cell.angle_alpha   90.00
_cell.angle_beta   90.00
_cell.angle_gamma   90.00
#
_symmetry.space_group_name_H-M   'P 1'
#
loop_
_entity.id
_entity.type
_entity.pdbx_description
1 polymer ?
#
loop_
_entity_poly.entity_id
_entity_poly.type
_entity_poly.pdbx_seq_one_letter_code
_entity_poly.pdbx_strand_id
1 'polypeptide(L)'
;GDVYKRQYLIRESGSDTCRIAVGDNLLGNQLASDLMRLNKSFFIRRDATNRRDWYRSLEMTSSYIRDSIENQCSVWIAQRQGRAKDGFDRTEIALLKMLMLAFKKESAPLQSFLEKIHLIPVSISYELDPCAVRKARELRLIDDSGSYEKAEDEDLNSMIEGLVGYKGRVHIEFGRIDRQEVDSIEKLGEVLDRAIVGGLRVFEINEFADSFLKGESQSMVFDCGEQLKEQMDECSPLEQEYLLKQYANVCANKRELGLTGYE
;
A
#
# COMPACT_ATOMS: atom_id res chain seq x y z
N GLY A 1 6.51 2.97 9.09
CA GLY A 1 5.62 2.69 10.23
C GLY A 1 4.82 1.41 10.08
N ASP A 2 4.28 1.11 8.90
CA ASP A 2 3.41 -0.05 8.63
C ASP A 2 4.09 -1.38 8.94
N VAL A 3 5.34 -1.49 8.54
CA VAL A 3 6.13 -2.71 8.74
C VAL A 3 6.15 -3.10 10.21
N TYR A 4 6.49 -2.17 11.11
CA TYR A 4 6.62 -2.49 12.54
C TYR A 4 5.29 -2.82 13.20
N LYS A 5 4.24 -2.03 12.94
CA LYS A 5 2.91 -2.26 13.52
C LYS A 5 2.34 -3.61 13.12
N ARG A 6 2.44 -3.95 11.84
CA ARG A 6 2.02 -5.24 11.32
C ARG A 6 2.84 -6.39 11.88
N GLN A 7 4.17 -6.29 11.89
CA GLN A 7 5.05 -7.33 12.44
C GLN A 7 4.79 -7.54 13.92
N TYR A 8 4.49 -6.47 14.67
CA TYR A 8 4.09 -6.57 16.06
C TYR A 8 2.80 -7.39 16.21
N LEU A 9 1.75 -7.07 15.45
CA LEU A 9 0.48 -7.79 15.51
C LEU A 9 0.61 -9.28 15.14
N ILE A 10 1.39 -9.58 14.10
CA ILE A 10 1.66 -10.97 13.68
C ILE A 10 2.37 -11.73 14.81
N ARG A 11 3.34 -11.11 15.47
CA ARG A 11 4.07 -11.74 16.58
C ARG A 11 3.19 -11.94 17.80
N GLU A 12 2.36 -10.96 18.16
CA GLU A 12 1.38 -11.09 19.27
C GLU A 12 0.37 -12.21 19.02
N SER A 13 0.04 -12.50 17.75
CA SER A 13 -0.81 -13.65 17.38
C SER A 13 -0.09 -15.01 17.49
N GLY A 14 1.18 -15.04 17.92
CA GLY A 14 1.98 -16.25 18.03
C GLY A 14 2.59 -16.74 16.71
N SER A 15 2.51 -15.94 15.64
CA SER A 15 3.04 -16.28 14.33
C SER A 15 4.41 -15.64 14.09
N ASP A 16 5.22 -16.25 13.20
CA ASP A 16 6.50 -15.70 12.78
C ASP A 16 6.31 -14.49 11.88
N THR A 17 7.26 -13.54 11.97
CA THR A 17 7.26 -12.35 11.13
C THR A 17 7.54 -12.66 9.66
N CYS A 18 6.85 -11.94 8.77
CA CYS A 18 6.98 -12.13 7.33
C CYS A 18 8.35 -11.73 6.77
N ARG A 19 8.77 -12.36 5.68
CA ARG A 19 9.75 -11.79 4.75
C ARG A 19 9.11 -10.62 4.01
N ILE A 20 9.87 -9.56 3.74
CA ILE A 20 9.32 -8.32 3.15
C ILE A 20 9.96 -8.08 1.79
N ALA A 21 9.12 -8.02 0.75
CA ALA A 21 9.55 -7.61 -0.57
C ALA A 21 9.70 -6.10 -0.64
N VAL A 22 10.87 -5.60 -1.01
CA VAL A 22 11.18 -4.17 -1.15
C VAL A 22 11.84 -3.90 -2.50
N GLY A 23 11.61 -2.72 -3.05
CA GLY A 23 12.32 -2.28 -4.26
C GLY A 23 13.78 -1.95 -3.98
N ASP A 24 14.63 -2.13 -4.97
CA ASP A 24 16.07 -1.89 -4.90
C ASP A 24 16.48 -0.41 -4.88
N ASN A 25 15.55 0.52 -5.12
CA ASN A 25 15.76 1.97 -5.00
C ASN A 25 16.22 2.41 -3.60
N LEU A 26 16.01 1.59 -2.58
CA LEU A 26 16.43 1.86 -1.19
C LEU A 26 17.84 1.35 -0.87
N LEU A 27 18.52 0.69 -1.80
CA LEU A 27 19.88 0.18 -1.63
C LEU A 27 20.95 1.28 -1.65
N GLY A 28 20.64 2.46 -2.15
CA GLY A 28 21.56 3.60 -2.21
C GLY A 28 22.00 4.14 -0.84
N ASN A 29 21.22 3.87 0.22
CA ASN A 29 21.55 4.25 1.58
C ASN A 29 21.89 2.99 2.42
N GLN A 30 23.14 2.90 2.90
CA GLN A 30 23.63 1.74 3.63
C GLN A 30 22.83 1.47 4.91
N LEU A 31 22.53 2.51 5.69
CA LEU A 31 21.78 2.37 6.95
C LEU A 31 20.36 1.86 6.70
N ALA A 32 19.67 2.39 5.68
CA ALA A 32 18.34 1.93 5.28
C ALA A 32 18.38 0.47 4.79
N SER A 33 19.39 0.11 4.01
CA SER A 33 19.61 -1.26 3.51
C SER A 33 19.82 -2.25 4.66
N ASP A 34 20.66 -1.90 5.64
CA ASP A 34 20.94 -2.76 6.79
C ASP A 34 19.71 -2.92 7.69
N LEU A 35 18.97 -1.85 7.93
CA LEU A 35 17.71 -1.90 8.68
C LEU A 35 16.67 -2.80 7.99
N MET A 36 16.57 -2.74 6.66
CA MET A 36 15.68 -3.60 5.89
C MET A 36 16.09 -5.07 5.97
N ARG A 37 17.38 -5.37 5.85
CA ARG A 37 17.90 -6.74 5.98
C ARG A 37 17.61 -7.32 7.37
N LEU A 38 17.77 -6.54 8.42
CA LEU A 38 17.41 -6.94 9.80
C LEU A 38 15.92 -7.29 9.93
N ASN A 39 15.05 -6.68 9.12
CA ASN A 39 13.61 -6.98 9.06
C ASN A 39 13.25 -8.11 8.08
N LYS A 40 14.16 -9.01 7.77
CA LYS A 40 13.95 -10.13 6.82
C LYS A 40 13.53 -9.65 5.41
N SER A 41 13.95 -8.44 4.98
CA SER A 41 13.61 -7.95 3.65
C SER A 41 14.47 -8.60 2.58
N PHE A 42 13.87 -8.82 1.41
CA PHE A 42 14.56 -9.17 0.18
C PHE A 42 14.24 -8.14 -0.91
N PHE A 43 15.16 -7.97 -1.86
CA PHE A 43 15.06 -6.90 -2.84
C PHE A 43 14.56 -7.43 -4.19
N ILE A 44 13.56 -6.72 -4.73
CA ILE A 44 13.08 -6.94 -6.10
C ILE A 44 13.87 -6.01 -7.00
N ARG A 45 14.67 -6.57 -7.91
CA ARG A 45 15.44 -5.80 -8.88
C ARG A 45 14.51 -5.19 -9.92
N ARG A 46 14.62 -3.89 -10.11
CA ARG A 46 13.86 -3.10 -11.09
C ARG A 46 14.72 -2.70 -12.29
N ASP A 47 16.02 -2.47 -12.06
CA ASP A 47 16.97 -2.07 -13.07
C ASP A 47 17.61 -3.29 -13.72
N ALA A 48 17.04 -3.69 -14.85
CA ALA A 48 17.67 -4.69 -15.71
C ALA A 48 18.06 -4.01 -17.03
N THR A 49 19.29 -4.26 -17.45
CA THR A 49 19.88 -3.66 -18.66
C THR A 49 19.21 -4.09 -19.96
N ASN A 50 18.48 -5.22 -19.91
CA ASN A 50 17.74 -5.73 -21.05
C ASN A 50 16.51 -6.54 -20.63
N ARG A 51 15.56 -6.75 -21.57
CA ARG A 51 14.29 -7.45 -21.35
C ARG A 51 14.45 -8.89 -20.84
N ARG A 52 15.49 -9.59 -21.26
CA ARG A 52 15.74 -11.00 -20.87
C ARG A 52 16.17 -11.08 -19.40
N ASP A 53 17.07 -10.22 -18.96
CA ASP A 53 17.54 -10.19 -17.59
C ASP A 53 16.45 -9.71 -16.64
N TRP A 54 15.64 -8.75 -17.08
CA TRP A 54 14.45 -8.31 -16.35
C TRP A 54 13.47 -9.47 -16.12
N TYR A 55 13.11 -10.21 -17.18
CA TYR A 55 12.22 -11.37 -17.06
C TYR A 55 12.81 -12.44 -16.14
N ARG A 56 14.10 -12.73 -16.26
CA ARG A 56 14.80 -13.69 -15.39
C ARG A 56 14.76 -13.26 -13.91
N SER A 57 14.92 -11.96 -13.64
CA SER A 57 14.80 -11.42 -12.28
C SER A 57 13.39 -11.61 -11.70
N LEU A 58 12.35 -11.42 -12.51
CA LEU A 58 10.97 -11.67 -12.08
C LEU A 58 10.72 -13.17 -11.80
N GLU A 59 11.24 -14.08 -12.63
CA GLU A 59 11.15 -15.52 -12.40
C GLU A 59 11.87 -15.93 -11.10
N MET A 60 13.05 -15.37 -10.85
CA MET A 60 13.80 -15.64 -9.60
C MET A 60 13.01 -15.14 -8.37
N THR A 61 12.45 -13.94 -8.45
CA THR A 61 11.61 -13.37 -7.39
C THR A 61 10.39 -14.25 -7.12
N SER A 62 9.68 -14.64 -8.17
CA SER A 62 8.50 -15.51 -8.07
C SER A 62 8.84 -16.86 -7.45
N SER A 63 9.92 -17.49 -7.89
CA SER A 63 10.40 -18.76 -7.35
C SER A 63 10.80 -18.63 -5.88
N TYR A 64 11.51 -17.56 -5.51
CA TYR A 64 11.88 -17.31 -4.11
C TYR A 64 10.65 -17.12 -3.20
N ILE A 65 9.61 -16.44 -3.69
CA ILE A 65 8.35 -16.27 -2.95
C ILE A 65 7.68 -17.63 -2.76
N ARG A 66 7.53 -18.42 -3.84
CA ARG A 66 6.99 -19.77 -3.77
C ARG A 66 7.75 -20.64 -2.77
N ASP A 67 9.07 -20.74 -2.89
CA ASP A 67 9.91 -21.52 -1.99
C ASP A 67 9.78 -21.03 -0.54
N SER A 68 9.67 -19.73 -0.32
CA SER A 68 9.45 -19.17 1.02
C SER A 68 8.18 -19.71 1.65
N ILE A 69 7.07 -19.69 0.92
CA ILE A 69 5.76 -20.13 1.40
C ILE A 69 5.73 -21.65 1.59
N GLU A 70 6.30 -22.43 0.67
CA GLU A 70 6.44 -23.88 0.80
C GLU A 70 7.27 -24.27 2.05
N ASN A 71 8.21 -23.41 2.47
CA ASN A 71 8.95 -23.52 3.73
C ASN A 71 8.29 -22.81 4.92
N GLN A 72 7.00 -22.57 4.87
CA GLN A 72 6.19 -21.95 5.93
C GLN A 72 6.64 -20.52 6.33
N CYS A 73 7.34 -19.83 5.44
CA CYS A 73 7.73 -18.44 5.64
C CYS A 73 6.77 -17.52 4.89
N SER A 74 5.91 -16.82 5.60
CA SER A 74 5.01 -15.82 5.01
C SER A 74 5.80 -14.70 4.33
N VAL A 75 5.25 -14.17 3.24
CA VAL A 75 5.84 -13.07 2.47
C VAL A 75 4.86 -11.90 2.43
N TRP A 76 5.36 -10.72 2.74
CA TRP A 76 4.65 -9.47 2.54
C TRP A 76 5.10 -8.79 1.26
N ILE A 77 4.15 -8.40 0.43
CA ILE A 77 4.41 -7.64 -0.78
C ILE A 77 3.34 -6.56 -0.93
N ALA A 78 3.74 -5.36 -1.36
CA ALA A 78 2.79 -4.31 -1.70
C ALA A 78 2.04 -4.68 -2.98
N GLN A 79 0.75 -4.36 -3.05
CA GLN A 79 -0.12 -4.70 -4.20
C GLN A 79 0.22 -3.90 -5.46
N ARG A 80 0.96 -2.80 -5.33
CA ARG A 80 1.46 -2.01 -6.46
C ARG A 80 2.80 -1.37 -6.15
N GLN A 81 3.45 -0.87 -7.19
CA GLN A 81 4.67 -0.11 -7.05
C GLN A 81 4.40 1.29 -6.49
N GLY A 82 5.24 1.70 -5.54
CA GLY A 82 5.12 3.00 -4.88
C GLY A 82 4.12 3.00 -3.72
N ARG A 83 3.93 4.17 -3.13
CA ARG A 83 2.97 4.41 -2.06
C ARG A 83 1.69 5.00 -2.65
N ALA A 84 0.53 4.63 -2.13
CA ALA A 84 -0.71 5.35 -2.41
C ALA A 84 -0.58 6.78 -1.90
N LYS A 85 -0.78 7.76 -2.80
CA LYS A 85 -0.66 9.19 -2.48
C LYS A 85 -1.99 9.89 -2.53
N ASP A 86 -2.90 9.39 -3.33
CA ASP A 86 -4.20 9.95 -3.65
C ASP A 86 -5.37 9.29 -2.89
N GLY A 87 -5.09 8.29 -2.04
CA GLY A 87 -6.12 7.54 -1.33
C GLY A 87 -6.81 6.46 -2.18
N PHE A 88 -6.48 6.33 -3.47
CA PHE A 88 -6.92 5.22 -4.31
C PHE A 88 -5.86 4.14 -4.37
N ASP A 89 -6.21 2.95 -3.95
CA ASP A 89 -5.32 1.79 -3.98
C ASP A 89 -5.91 0.72 -4.91
N ARG A 90 -5.11 0.27 -5.88
CA ARG A 90 -5.51 -0.73 -6.88
C ARG A 90 -4.40 -1.74 -7.05
N THR A 91 -4.78 -2.98 -7.22
CA THR A 91 -3.84 -4.07 -7.44
C THR A 91 -3.26 -4.00 -8.85
N GLU A 92 -1.94 -3.97 -8.96
CA GLU A 92 -1.26 -4.09 -10.25
C GLU A 92 -1.34 -5.52 -10.78
N ILE A 93 -2.01 -5.71 -11.89
CA ILE A 93 -2.11 -7.02 -12.57
C ILE A 93 -0.71 -7.57 -12.93
N ALA A 94 0.24 -6.70 -13.25
CA ALA A 94 1.62 -7.08 -13.52
C ALA A 94 2.28 -7.76 -12.30
N LEU A 95 1.95 -7.33 -11.07
CA LEU A 95 2.40 -7.97 -9.84
C LEU A 95 1.86 -9.41 -9.74
N LEU A 96 0.58 -9.60 -9.96
CA LEU A 96 -0.05 -10.92 -9.92
C LEU A 96 0.54 -11.85 -10.99
N LYS A 97 0.74 -11.34 -12.21
CA LYS A 97 1.43 -12.07 -13.29
C LYS A 97 2.84 -12.47 -12.88
N MET A 98 3.59 -11.58 -12.22
CA MET A 98 4.91 -11.89 -11.70
C MET A 98 4.87 -13.00 -10.65
N LEU A 99 3.95 -12.95 -9.68
CA LEU A 99 3.80 -13.98 -8.65
C LEU A 99 3.48 -15.37 -9.26
N MET A 100 2.77 -15.40 -10.38
CA MET A 100 2.40 -16.64 -11.07
C MET A 100 3.53 -17.26 -11.92
N LEU A 101 4.63 -16.56 -12.16
CA LEU A 101 5.72 -17.09 -13.03
C LEU A 101 6.28 -18.43 -12.54
N ALA A 102 6.35 -18.66 -11.22
CA ALA A 102 6.81 -19.91 -10.64
C ALA A 102 5.85 -21.09 -10.89
N PHE A 103 4.62 -20.82 -11.34
CA PHE A 103 3.57 -21.80 -11.63
C PHE A 103 3.33 -22.03 -13.12
N LYS A 104 4.02 -21.31 -14.00
CA LYS A 104 3.78 -21.32 -15.45
C LYS A 104 3.89 -22.69 -16.11
N LYS A 105 4.57 -23.63 -15.48
CA LYS A 105 4.76 -25.01 -15.98
C LYS A 105 3.72 -26.01 -15.43
N GLU A 106 2.89 -25.59 -14.50
CA GLU A 106 1.80 -26.39 -13.97
C GLU A 106 0.69 -26.55 -15.03
N SER A 107 -0.09 -27.64 -14.95
CA SER A 107 -1.18 -27.90 -15.91
C SER A 107 -2.33 -26.89 -15.76
N ALA A 108 -2.54 -26.37 -14.57
CA ALA A 108 -3.53 -25.34 -14.24
C ALA A 108 -2.86 -24.25 -13.39
N PRO A 109 -2.10 -23.31 -14.01
CA PRO A 109 -1.25 -22.38 -13.26
C PRO A 109 -1.98 -21.50 -12.24
N LEU A 110 -3.17 -20.99 -12.58
CA LEU A 110 -3.97 -20.15 -11.69
C LEU A 110 -4.47 -20.94 -10.48
N GLN A 111 -5.01 -22.11 -10.69
CA GLN A 111 -5.50 -22.99 -9.61
C GLN A 111 -4.36 -23.40 -8.71
N SER A 112 -3.25 -23.84 -9.29
CA SER A 112 -2.04 -24.23 -8.52
C SER A 112 -1.49 -23.06 -7.69
N PHE A 113 -1.53 -21.84 -8.24
CA PHE A 113 -1.17 -20.63 -7.52
C PHE A 113 -2.12 -20.38 -6.35
N LEU A 114 -3.43 -20.39 -6.57
CA LEU A 114 -4.44 -20.14 -5.54
C LEU A 114 -4.44 -21.20 -4.44
N GLU A 115 -4.13 -22.46 -4.77
CA GLU A 115 -4.06 -23.56 -3.80
C GLU A 115 -2.80 -23.46 -2.91
N LYS A 116 -1.66 -23.14 -3.50
CA LYS A 116 -0.37 -23.13 -2.81
C LYS A 116 -0.04 -21.80 -2.14
N ILE A 117 -0.49 -20.69 -2.74
CA ILE A 117 -0.29 -19.34 -2.21
C ILE A 117 -1.57 -18.88 -1.52
N HIS A 118 -1.51 -18.85 -0.20
CA HIS A 118 -2.61 -18.35 0.61
C HIS A 118 -2.56 -16.82 0.66
N LEU A 119 -3.18 -16.16 -0.34
CA LEU A 119 -3.25 -14.70 -0.38
C LEU A 119 -4.13 -14.18 0.77
N ILE A 120 -3.58 -13.26 1.54
CA ILE A 120 -4.27 -12.56 2.60
C ILE A 120 -4.22 -11.07 2.27
N PRO A 121 -5.32 -10.47 1.79
CA PRO A 121 -5.39 -9.03 1.61
C PRO A 121 -5.30 -8.34 2.96
N VAL A 122 -4.51 -7.27 3.05
CA VAL A 122 -4.34 -6.51 4.29
C VAL A 122 -4.62 -5.06 4.04
N SER A 123 -5.59 -4.52 4.78
CA SER A 123 -5.95 -3.11 4.76
C SER A 123 -5.30 -2.39 5.93
N ILE A 124 -4.75 -1.21 5.68
CA ILE A 124 -4.15 -0.38 6.71
C ILE A 124 -4.73 1.03 6.59
N SER A 125 -5.45 1.46 7.59
CA SER A 125 -6.03 2.79 7.66
C SER A 125 -5.37 3.60 8.78
N TYR A 126 -4.88 4.76 8.44
CA TYR A 126 -4.42 5.77 9.38
C TYR A 126 -5.47 6.87 9.48
N GLU A 127 -5.80 7.27 10.69
CA GLU A 127 -6.70 8.41 10.91
C GLU A 127 -6.05 9.70 10.40
N LEU A 128 -4.75 9.88 10.66
CA LEU A 128 -3.95 10.99 10.15
C LEU A 128 -2.70 10.44 9.44
N ASP A 129 -2.44 10.91 8.23
CA ASP A 129 -1.20 10.60 7.53
C ASP A 129 -0.14 11.68 7.81
N PRO A 130 0.95 11.38 8.50
CA PRO A 130 2.00 12.36 8.78
C PRO A 130 2.68 12.88 7.52
N CYS A 131 2.65 12.15 6.41
CA CYS A 131 3.23 12.53 5.14
C CYS A 131 2.22 13.24 4.19
N ALA A 132 1.00 13.53 4.64
CA ALA A 132 -0.08 14.03 3.78
C ALA A 132 0.29 15.34 3.05
N VAL A 133 0.94 16.27 3.74
CA VAL A 133 1.38 17.55 3.15
C VAL A 133 2.40 17.33 2.02
N ARG A 134 3.38 16.45 2.22
CA ARG A 134 4.36 16.10 1.18
C ARG A 134 3.70 15.46 -0.04
N LYS A 135 2.77 14.55 0.21
CA LYS A 135 2.02 13.88 -0.85
C LYS A 135 1.17 14.87 -1.65
N ALA A 136 0.51 15.82 -0.98
CA ALA A 136 -0.27 16.86 -1.62
C ALA A 136 0.60 17.73 -2.54
N ARG A 137 1.77 18.17 -2.08
CA ARG A 137 2.73 18.94 -2.88
C ARG A 137 3.24 18.16 -4.08
N GLU A 138 3.61 16.89 -3.88
CA GLU A 138 4.07 16.03 -4.97
C GLU A 138 2.98 15.83 -6.03
N LEU A 139 1.75 15.50 -5.63
CA LEU A 139 0.62 15.32 -6.54
C LEU A 139 0.33 16.60 -7.34
N ARG A 140 0.30 17.75 -6.68
CA ARG A 140 0.11 19.03 -7.36
C ARG A 140 1.20 19.29 -8.39
N LEU A 141 2.47 19.07 -8.04
CA LEU A 141 3.60 19.29 -8.95
C LEU A 141 3.55 18.35 -10.16
N ILE A 142 3.13 17.09 -9.97
CA ILE A 142 2.92 16.14 -11.06
C ILE A 142 1.82 16.63 -12.00
N ASP A 143 0.71 17.13 -11.46
CA ASP A 143 -0.39 17.65 -12.29
C ASP A 143 0.01 18.92 -13.06
N ASP A 144 0.79 19.80 -12.43
CA ASP A 144 1.23 21.06 -13.03
C ASP A 144 2.32 20.85 -14.12
N SER A 145 3.26 19.94 -13.90
CA SER A 145 4.48 19.80 -14.74
C SER A 145 4.64 18.44 -15.43
N GLY A 146 3.74 17.49 -15.14
CA GLY A 146 3.79 16.12 -15.69
C GLY A 146 4.81 15.21 -15.00
N SER A 147 5.68 15.73 -14.15
CA SER A 147 6.69 14.95 -13.44
C SER A 147 7.08 15.60 -12.11
N TYR A 148 7.66 14.80 -11.23
CA TYR A 148 8.24 15.27 -9.98
C TYR A 148 9.62 14.64 -9.78
N GLU A 149 10.64 15.49 -9.64
CA GLU A 149 11.99 15.07 -9.30
C GLU A 149 12.19 15.15 -7.77
N LYS A 150 12.45 14.00 -7.16
CA LYS A 150 12.70 13.94 -5.72
C LYS A 150 14.06 14.50 -5.36
N ALA A 151 14.13 15.22 -4.24
CA ALA A 151 15.41 15.60 -3.63
C ALA A 151 16.17 14.35 -3.13
N GLU A 152 17.51 14.46 -3.02
CA GLU A 152 18.43 13.35 -2.72
C GLU A 152 18.03 12.54 -1.47
N ASP A 153 17.58 13.20 -0.40
CA ASP A 153 17.20 12.55 0.87
C ASP A 153 15.68 12.47 1.10
N GLU A 154 14.88 12.76 0.12
CA GLU A 154 13.43 12.88 0.29
C GLU A 154 12.78 11.56 0.72
N ASP A 155 13.18 10.44 0.11
CA ASP A 155 12.66 9.12 0.47
C ASP A 155 13.01 8.75 1.93
N LEU A 156 14.23 9.05 2.37
CA LEU A 156 14.66 8.80 3.75
C LEU A 156 13.89 9.68 4.74
N ASN A 157 13.78 10.98 4.47
CA ASN A 157 13.03 11.92 5.30
C ASN A 157 11.56 11.52 5.41
N SER A 158 10.94 11.13 4.30
CA SER A 158 9.56 10.64 4.27
C SER A 158 9.38 9.33 5.04
N MET A 159 10.38 8.44 5.04
CA MET A 159 10.37 7.22 5.86
C MET A 159 10.45 7.55 7.35
N ILE A 160 11.32 8.47 7.75
CA ILE A 160 11.47 8.92 9.15
C ILE A 160 10.16 9.58 9.61
N GLU A 161 9.62 10.52 8.84
CA GLU A 161 8.36 11.18 9.14
C GLU A 161 7.20 10.18 9.25
N GLY A 162 7.11 9.23 8.32
CA GLY A 162 6.15 8.12 8.38
C GLY A 162 6.36 7.19 9.57
N LEU A 163 7.56 7.10 10.16
CA LEU A 163 7.83 6.28 11.33
C LEU A 163 7.47 7.01 12.63
N VAL A 164 7.94 8.24 12.81
CA VAL A 164 7.83 8.99 14.07
C VAL A 164 6.59 9.87 14.15
N GLY A 165 6.03 10.30 13.01
CA GLY A 165 4.90 11.22 12.96
C GLY A 165 3.63 10.66 13.61
N TYR A 166 2.82 11.55 14.15
CA TYR A 166 1.54 11.19 14.77
C TYR A 166 0.56 10.68 13.71
N LYS A 167 -0.24 9.65 14.04
CA LYS A 167 -1.13 8.97 13.09
C LYS A 167 -2.57 8.86 13.57
N GLY A 168 -2.86 9.34 14.78
CA GLY A 168 -4.15 9.06 15.40
C GLY A 168 -4.37 7.56 15.61
N ARG A 169 -5.60 7.14 15.43
CA ARG A 169 -5.98 5.73 15.43
C ARG A 169 -5.43 5.03 14.19
N VAL A 170 -5.05 3.77 14.37
CA VAL A 170 -4.58 2.91 13.27
C VAL A 170 -5.41 1.64 13.25
N HIS A 171 -6.02 1.34 12.10
CA HIS A 171 -6.75 0.11 11.90
C HIS A 171 -6.01 -0.77 10.89
N ILE A 172 -5.86 -2.05 11.23
CA ILE A 172 -5.28 -3.06 10.34
C ILE A 172 -6.23 -4.23 10.28
N GLU A 173 -6.65 -4.59 9.08
CA GLU A 173 -7.52 -5.73 8.83
C GLU A 173 -6.84 -6.76 7.93
N PHE A 174 -6.89 -8.03 8.36
CA PHE A 174 -6.44 -9.18 7.58
C PHE A 174 -7.68 -9.83 6.97
N GLY A 175 -7.91 -9.57 5.70
CA GLY A 175 -9.08 -10.03 4.96
C GLY A 175 -8.95 -11.46 4.42
N ARG A 176 -9.99 -11.89 3.73
CA ARG A 176 -10.05 -13.17 3.02
C ARG A 176 -10.57 -12.95 1.61
N ILE A 177 -10.17 -13.82 0.69
CA ILE A 177 -10.72 -13.88 -0.66
C ILE A 177 -11.50 -15.17 -0.86
N ASP A 178 -12.59 -15.10 -1.59
CA ASP A 178 -13.25 -16.30 -2.08
C ASP A 178 -12.55 -16.75 -3.37
N ARG A 179 -11.86 -17.89 -3.29
CA ARG A 179 -11.12 -18.45 -4.40
C ARG A 179 -12.03 -18.99 -5.49
N GLN A 180 -13.29 -19.31 -5.17
CA GLN A 180 -14.27 -19.84 -6.13
C GLN A 180 -14.74 -18.76 -7.12
N GLU A 181 -14.64 -17.49 -6.74
CA GLU A 181 -14.94 -16.36 -7.62
C GLU A 181 -13.81 -16.04 -8.62
N VAL A 182 -12.64 -16.70 -8.49
CA VAL A 182 -11.45 -16.35 -9.26
C VAL A 182 -11.27 -17.31 -10.44
N ASP A 183 -11.58 -16.85 -11.64
CA ASP A 183 -11.41 -17.56 -12.91
C ASP A 183 -10.27 -17.00 -13.77
N SER A 184 -9.80 -15.81 -13.47
CA SER A 184 -8.78 -15.09 -14.23
C SER A 184 -7.89 -14.25 -13.31
N ILE A 185 -6.73 -13.77 -13.80
CA ILE A 185 -5.83 -12.89 -13.04
C ILE A 185 -6.49 -11.53 -12.83
N GLU A 186 -7.21 -11.06 -13.82
CA GLU A 186 -7.97 -9.81 -13.78
C GLU A 186 -9.03 -9.90 -12.67
N LYS A 187 -9.77 -11.01 -12.62
CA LYS A 187 -10.76 -11.25 -11.55
C LYS A 187 -10.12 -11.36 -10.18
N LEU A 188 -8.95 -11.98 -10.08
CA LEU A 188 -8.19 -12.00 -8.84
C LEU A 188 -7.84 -10.57 -8.36
N GLY A 189 -7.44 -9.68 -9.27
CA GLY A 189 -7.21 -8.26 -8.97
C GLY A 189 -8.44 -7.57 -8.40
N GLU A 190 -9.61 -7.75 -9.03
CA GLU A 190 -10.88 -7.18 -8.55
C GLU A 190 -11.28 -7.70 -7.17
N VAL A 191 -11.13 -9.01 -6.94
CA VAL A 191 -11.46 -9.63 -5.64
C VAL A 191 -10.51 -9.11 -4.54
N LEU A 192 -9.22 -8.96 -4.85
CA LEU A 192 -8.25 -8.37 -3.93
C LEU A 192 -8.56 -6.90 -3.61
N ASP A 193 -8.85 -6.09 -4.63
CA ASP A 193 -9.21 -4.68 -4.45
C ASP A 193 -10.48 -4.54 -3.59
N ARG A 194 -11.50 -5.35 -3.87
CA ARG A 194 -12.73 -5.35 -3.09
C ARG A 194 -12.47 -5.72 -1.62
N ALA A 195 -11.63 -6.73 -1.37
CA ALA A 195 -11.28 -7.15 -0.02
C ALA A 195 -10.46 -6.08 0.72
N ILE A 196 -9.46 -5.46 0.05
CA ILE A 196 -8.61 -4.44 0.64
C ILE A 196 -9.41 -3.17 0.94
N VAL A 197 -10.18 -2.68 -0.04
CA VAL A 197 -11.00 -1.48 0.16
C VAL A 197 -12.12 -1.72 1.17
N GLY A 198 -12.70 -2.93 1.18
CA GLY A 198 -13.69 -3.35 2.16
C GLY A 198 -13.18 -3.23 3.58
N GLY A 199 -11.96 -3.68 3.82
CA GLY A 199 -11.30 -3.65 5.13
C GLY A 199 -10.74 -2.28 5.54
N LEU A 200 -10.81 -1.24 4.70
CA LEU A 200 -10.42 0.10 5.11
C LEU A 200 -11.42 0.67 6.13
N ARG A 201 -10.92 1.11 7.25
CA ARG A 201 -11.69 1.87 8.24
C ARG A 201 -11.86 3.30 7.78
N VAL A 202 -13.10 3.78 7.76
CA VAL A 202 -13.42 5.19 7.58
C VAL A 202 -13.40 5.86 8.95
N PHE A 203 -12.64 6.94 9.07
CA PHE A 203 -12.59 7.80 10.24
C PHE A 203 -13.33 9.10 9.96
N GLU A 204 -13.68 9.84 11.00
CA GLU A 204 -14.40 11.12 10.89
C GLU A 204 -13.67 12.13 9.97
N ILE A 205 -12.34 12.10 9.95
CA ILE A 205 -11.53 12.92 9.04
C ILE A 205 -11.82 12.62 7.56
N ASN A 206 -12.09 11.36 7.22
CA ASN A 206 -12.40 10.94 5.84
C ASN A 206 -13.78 11.49 5.43
N GLU A 207 -14.77 11.37 6.32
CA GLU A 207 -16.12 11.89 6.08
C GLU A 207 -16.13 13.43 6.01
N PHE A 208 -15.40 14.09 6.90
CA PHE A 208 -15.21 15.53 6.85
C PHE A 208 -14.63 15.97 5.51
N ALA A 209 -13.52 15.36 5.07
CA ALA A 209 -12.87 15.72 3.82
C ALA A 209 -13.77 15.47 2.59
N ASP A 210 -14.52 14.36 2.58
CA ASP A 210 -15.46 14.03 1.51
C ASP A 210 -16.61 15.05 1.42
N SER A 211 -17.19 15.44 2.55
CA SER A 211 -18.25 16.45 2.62
C SER A 211 -17.72 17.85 2.30
N PHE A 212 -16.55 18.21 2.81
CA PHE A 212 -15.94 19.51 2.53
C PHE A 212 -15.70 19.73 1.04
N LEU A 213 -15.17 18.71 0.34
CA LEU A 213 -14.94 18.77 -1.11
C LEU A 213 -16.24 18.83 -1.93
N LYS A 214 -17.37 18.41 -1.36
CA LYS A 214 -18.70 18.56 -1.95
C LYS A 214 -19.35 19.92 -1.68
N GLY A 215 -18.68 20.80 -0.93
CA GLY A 215 -19.20 22.11 -0.55
C GLY A 215 -20.20 22.06 0.61
N GLU A 216 -20.26 20.98 1.36
CA GLU A 216 -21.10 20.85 2.55
C GLU A 216 -20.36 21.47 3.75
N SER A 217 -21.06 22.29 4.53
CA SER A 217 -20.48 22.90 5.74
C SER A 217 -20.47 21.87 6.87
N GLN A 218 -19.28 21.54 7.36
CA GLN A 218 -19.11 20.67 8.52
C GLN A 218 -18.17 21.28 9.56
N SER A 219 -18.37 20.90 10.81
CA SER A 219 -17.49 21.27 11.91
C SER A 219 -16.26 20.36 11.95
N MET A 220 -15.07 20.92 12.17
CA MET A 220 -13.84 20.17 12.40
C MET A 220 -13.71 19.68 13.85
N VAL A 221 -14.80 19.44 14.55
CA VAL A 221 -14.80 18.96 15.94
C VAL A 221 -14.84 17.43 15.94
N PHE A 222 -13.68 16.83 15.75
CA PHE A 222 -13.46 15.38 15.79
C PHE A 222 -12.00 15.09 16.18
N ASP A 223 -11.72 13.85 16.51
CA ASP A 223 -10.35 13.40 16.77
C ASP A 223 -9.45 13.73 15.58
N CYS A 224 -8.26 14.24 15.84
CA CYS A 224 -7.30 14.74 14.81
C CYS A 224 -7.79 15.98 14.00
N GLY A 225 -8.87 16.66 14.37
CA GLY A 225 -9.34 17.85 13.66
C GLY A 225 -8.35 19.01 13.73
N GLU A 226 -7.71 19.24 14.88
CA GLU A 226 -6.67 20.27 15.04
C GLU A 226 -5.43 19.94 14.18
N GLN A 227 -4.99 18.69 14.16
CA GLN A 227 -3.85 18.26 13.37
C GLN A 227 -4.14 18.34 11.86
N LEU A 228 -5.37 18.02 11.43
CA LEU A 228 -5.77 18.25 10.04
C LEU A 228 -5.70 19.72 9.68
N LYS A 229 -6.16 20.60 10.58
CA LYS A 229 -6.10 22.05 10.37
C LYS A 229 -4.64 22.51 10.24
N GLU A 230 -3.75 22.04 11.11
CA GLU A 230 -2.31 22.32 11.00
C GLU A 230 -1.75 21.90 9.64
N GLN A 231 -2.07 20.69 9.16
CA GLN A 231 -1.68 20.24 7.84
C GLN A 231 -2.25 21.10 6.71
N MET A 232 -3.50 21.57 6.83
CA MET A 232 -4.11 22.48 5.87
C MET A 232 -3.43 23.84 5.86
N ASP A 233 -3.07 24.36 7.03
CA ASP A 233 -2.39 25.66 7.18
C ASP A 233 -0.95 25.63 6.61
N GLU A 234 -0.31 24.46 6.57
CA GLU A 234 0.98 24.25 5.90
C GLU A 234 0.88 24.18 4.37
N CYS A 235 -0.30 24.00 3.83
CA CYS A 235 -0.58 23.85 2.41
C CYS A 235 -1.04 25.19 1.79
N SER A 236 -0.61 25.48 0.57
CA SER A 236 -1.25 26.50 -0.26
C SER A 236 -2.70 26.10 -0.58
N PRO A 237 -3.58 27.05 -0.95
CA PRO A 237 -4.99 26.73 -1.27
C PRO A 237 -5.15 25.63 -2.33
N LEU A 238 -4.26 25.56 -3.31
CA LEU A 238 -4.26 24.50 -4.32
C LEU A 238 -3.82 23.15 -3.74
N GLU A 239 -2.82 23.13 -2.86
CA GLU A 239 -2.35 21.91 -2.20
C GLU A 239 -3.36 21.36 -1.21
N GLN A 240 -4.18 22.21 -0.57
CA GLN A 240 -5.25 21.79 0.33
C GLN A 240 -6.26 20.86 -0.35
N GLU A 241 -6.58 21.11 -1.62
CA GLU A 241 -7.47 20.22 -2.37
C GLU A 241 -6.87 18.81 -2.51
N TYR A 242 -5.57 18.70 -2.84
CA TYR A 242 -4.88 17.41 -2.91
C TYR A 242 -4.75 16.74 -1.54
N LEU A 243 -4.52 17.52 -0.48
CA LEU A 243 -4.50 17.04 0.88
C LEU A 243 -5.84 16.41 1.27
N LEU A 244 -6.94 17.12 1.07
CA LEU A 244 -8.28 16.65 1.41
C LEU A 244 -8.71 15.46 0.53
N LYS A 245 -8.35 15.44 -0.76
CA LYS A 245 -8.62 14.30 -1.64
C LYS A 245 -8.00 13.00 -1.12
N GLN A 246 -6.82 13.01 -0.51
CA GLN A 246 -6.20 11.82 0.06
C GLN A 246 -7.09 11.17 1.12
N TYR A 247 -7.73 11.98 1.97
CA TYR A 247 -8.65 11.51 3.00
C TYR A 247 -10.02 11.14 2.42
N ALA A 248 -10.59 11.99 1.57
CA ALA A 248 -11.93 11.82 0.97
C ALA A 248 -12.00 10.57 0.07
N ASN A 249 -10.92 10.25 -0.62
CA ASN A 249 -10.90 9.16 -1.59
C ASN A 249 -11.07 7.78 -0.96
N VAL A 250 -10.86 7.62 0.34
CA VAL A 250 -11.25 6.39 1.07
C VAL A 250 -12.76 6.17 0.95
N CYS A 251 -13.56 7.20 1.17
CA CYS A 251 -15.02 7.15 1.03
C CYS A 251 -15.43 6.95 -0.44
N ALA A 252 -14.81 7.67 -1.37
CA ALA A 252 -15.07 7.54 -2.80
C ALA A 252 -14.78 6.12 -3.30
N ASN A 253 -13.65 5.54 -2.90
CA ASN A 253 -13.24 4.19 -3.28
C ASN A 253 -14.23 3.12 -2.81
N LYS A 254 -14.72 3.23 -1.58
CA LYS A 254 -15.76 2.34 -1.06
C LYS A 254 -17.06 2.47 -1.87
N ARG A 255 -17.49 3.69 -2.21
CA ARG A 255 -18.69 3.92 -3.05
C ARG A 255 -18.56 3.33 -4.45
N GLU A 256 -17.41 3.50 -5.11
CA GLU A 256 -17.16 2.92 -6.43
C GLU A 256 -17.32 1.40 -6.45
N LEU A 257 -16.93 0.72 -5.37
CA LEU A 257 -17.04 -0.72 -5.25
C LEU A 257 -18.38 -1.19 -4.65
N GLY A 258 -19.33 -0.26 -4.43
CA GLY A 258 -20.63 -0.56 -3.84
C GLY A 258 -20.55 -1.05 -2.39
N LEU A 259 -19.49 -0.67 -1.67
CA LEU A 259 -19.25 -1.00 -0.28
C LEU A 259 -19.78 0.15 0.60
N THR A 260 -21.11 0.25 0.69
CA THR A 260 -21.80 1.24 1.52
C THR A 260 -22.18 0.63 2.86
N GLY A 261 -21.83 1.31 3.93
CA GLY A 261 -22.05 0.88 5.31
C GLY A 261 -20.74 1.00 6.09
N TYR A 262 -20.48 2.19 6.64
CA TYR A 262 -19.29 2.44 7.46
C TYR A 262 -19.63 2.01 8.91
N GLU A 263 -19.58 0.70 9.20
CA GLU A 263 -19.56 0.20 10.57
C GLU A 263 -18.18 -0.31 10.95
#